data_e378e3ae33cce9025ccfc0dd9e94f116
#
_entry.id   e378e3ae33cce9025ccfc0dd9e94f116
#
_cell.length_a   1.000
_cell.length_b   1.000
_cell.length_c   1.000
_cell.angle_alpha   90.00
_cell.angle_beta   90.00
_cell.angle_gamma   90.00
#
_symmetry.space_group_name_H-M   'P 1'
#
loop_
_entity.id
_entity.type
_entity.pdbx_description
1 polymer ?
#
loop_
_entity_poly.entity_id
_entity_poly.type
_entity_poly.pdbx_seq_one_letter_code
_entity_poly.pdbx_strand_id
1 'polypeptide(L)'
;MKAEETSPEDILKLKFKTDLGLGARANIGMIVLSSDQTLELEFRTLLNFEGVALYHARIPNQMHITEKTLAKMETELPITASLLPDSFNFDVIGYGCTSGTTVIGEDHVTKAIRTAHPGIIVTNPLTACKAAFRALRVKRIAFLTPYEPSITKAMRNNLIEEGFEVPLTASFYESDDFVVGRITPNSILESVKKIGVRDDCDGVFVSCTNLRAASIIEPAEKYLGKPVTSSNHSLAWHLLRLAGILDNSENLGRLFNQVI
;
A
#
# COMPACT_ATOMS: atom_id res chain seq x y z
N MET A 1 -50.11 -12.84 36.90
CA MET A 1 -49.46 -12.86 35.56
C MET A 1 -48.69 -14.16 35.46
N LYS A 2 -49.18 -15.12 34.69
CA LYS A 2 -48.41 -16.35 34.39
C LYS A 2 -47.28 -15.96 33.43
N ALA A 3 -46.05 -16.26 33.80
CA ALA A 3 -44.94 -16.23 32.84
C ALA A 3 -45.28 -17.27 31.76
N GLU A 4 -45.43 -16.86 30.52
CA GLU A 4 -45.42 -17.77 29.38
C GLU A 4 -44.07 -18.44 29.37
N GLU A 5 -44.06 -19.77 29.64
CA GLU A 5 -42.92 -20.63 29.40
C GLU A 5 -42.67 -20.65 27.87
N THR A 6 -41.72 -19.87 27.39
CA THR A 6 -41.25 -19.96 26.01
C THR A 6 -40.58 -21.31 25.84
N SER A 7 -41.00 -22.10 24.86
CA SER A 7 -40.31 -23.33 24.46
C SER A 7 -38.85 -23.01 24.06
N PRO A 8 -37.87 -23.91 24.28
CA PRO A 8 -36.48 -23.70 23.86
C PRO A 8 -36.30 -23.45 22.34
N GLU A 9 -37.35 -23.65 21.56
CA GLU A 9 -37.37 -23.45 20.10
C GLU A 9 -37.96 -22.09 19.69
N ASP A 10 -38.49 -21.29 20.63
CA ASP A 10 -39.09 -19.99 20.31
C ASP A 10 -38.03 -18.89 20.24
N ILE A 11 -37.60 -18.56 19.01
CA ILE A 11 -36.67 -17.45 18.75
C ILE A 11 -37.44 -16.15 18.61
N LEU A 12 -37.27 -15.24 19.57
CA LEU A 12 -37.91 -13.91 19.55
C LEU A 12 -37.30 -13.04 18.44
N LYS A 13 -38.13 -12.61 17.49
CA LYS A 13 -37.74 -11.65 16.44
C LYS A 13 -37.74 -10.23 17.00
N LEU A 14 -36.51 -9.63 17.05
CA LEU A 14 -36.33 -8.26 17.49
C LEU A 14 -36.40 -7.27 16.31
N LYS A 15 -36.85 -6.03 16.61
CA LYS A 15 -36.78 -4.91 15.67
C LYS A 15 -35.39 -4.33 15.68
N PHE A 16 -34.88 -3.95 14.52
CA PHE A 16 -33.56 -3.29 14.36
C PHE A 16 -33.66 -2.16 13.33
N LYS A 17 -32.66 -1.28 13.34
CA LYS A 17 -32.41 -0.26 12.31
C LYS A 17 -31.06 -0.55 11.70
N THR A 18 -30.85 -0.13 10.46
CA THR A 18 -29.59 -0.14 9.74
C THR A 18 -29.15 1.28 9.46
N ASP A 19 -27.87 1.47 9.25
CA ASP A 19 -27.22 2.71 8.79
C ASP A 19 -26.43 2.44 7.50
N LEU A 20 -25.49 3.34 7.14
CA LEU A 20 -24.66 3.21 5.96
C LEU A 20 -23.46 2.25 6.15
N GLY A 21 -23.30 1.67 7.34
CA GLY A 21 -22.19 0.78 7.66
C GLY A 21 -20.87 1.52 7.91
N LEU A 22 -19.78 0.73 8.04
CA LEU A 22 -18.46 1.26 8.37
C LEU A 22 -17.86 2.12 7.25
N GLY A 23 -18.16 1.81 6.00
CA GLY A 23 -17.66 2.53 4.82
C GLY A 23 -18.59 3.63 4.33
N ALA A 24 -19.19 4.39 5.26
CA ALA A 24 -20.16 5.45 4.91
C ALA A 24 -19.59 6.52 3.98
N ARG A 25 -18.28 6.70 3.96
CA ARG A 25 -17.58 7.66 3.07
C ARG A 25 -16.77 6.98 1.98
N ALA A 26 -16.14 5.83 2.29
CA ALA A 26 -15.38 5.07 1.31
C ALA A 26 -15.24 3.59 1.72
N ASN A 27 -15.33 2.69 0.73
CA ASN A 27 -15.00 1.29 0.84
C ASN A 27 -13.75 0.99 0.00
N ILE A 28 -12.66 0.61 0.63
CA ILE A 28 -11.38 0.34 0.01
C ILE A 28 -11.11 -1.17 0.05
N GLY A 29 -10.89 -1.78 -1.12
CA GLY A 29 -10.41 -3.15 -1.24
C GLY A 29 -8.88 -3.19 -1.29
N MET A 30 -8.27 -4.21 -0.68
CA MET A 30 -6.82 -4.36 -0.66
C MET A 30 -6.40 -5.81 -0.88
N ILE A 31 -5.60 -6.07 -1.90
CA ILE A 31 -4.98 -7.37 -2.15
C ILE A 31 -3.56 -7.33 -1.56
N VAL A 32 -3.32 -8.15 -0.53
CA VAL A 32 -2.07 -8.19 0.25
C VAL A 32 -1.36 -9.51 -0.01
N LEU A 33 -0.03 -9.53 -0.04
CA LEU A 33 0.71 -10.80 -0.15
C LEU A 33 0.48 -11.68 1.09
N SER A 34 0.37 -13.00 0.90
CA SER A 34 0.24 -13.94 2.02
C SER A 34 1.43 -13.92 2.96
N SER A 35 2.61 -13.53 2.46
CA SER A 35 3.84 -13.37 3.26
C SER A 35 3.98 -12.02 3.94
N ASP A 36 3.22 -11.00 3.53
CA ASP A 36 3.37 -9.63 4.06
C ASP A 36 3.02 -9.56 5.56
N GLN A 37 3.93 -9.01 6.35
CA GLN A 37 3.82 -8.92 7.80
C GLN A 37 3.56 -7.47 8.27
N THR A 38 3.53 -6.50 7.35
CA THR A 38 3.66 -5.08 7.65
C THR A 38 2.48 -4.25 7.14
N LEU A 39 2.06 -4.44 5.88
CA LEU A 39 1.11 -3.57 5.21
C LEU A 39 -0.19 -3.39 6.00
N GLU A 40 -0.83 -4.48 6.43
CA GLU A 40 -2.10 -4.40 7.15
C GLU A 40 -1.97 -3.64 8.49
N LEU A 41 -0.84 -3.82 9.19
CA LEU A 41 -0.57 -3.10 10.43
C LEU A 41 -0.38 -1.60 10.19
N GLU A 42 0.40 -1.23 9.18
CA GLU A 42 0.62 0.18 8.83
C GLU A 42 -0.67 0.84 8.34
N PHE A 43 -1.49 0.13 7.56
CA PHE A 43 -2.76 0.64 7.06
C PHE A 43 -3.80 0.91 8.15
N ARG A 44 -3.76 0.21 9.29
CA ARG A 44 -4.59 0.54 10.45
C ARG A 44 -4.36 1.97 10.97
N THR A 45 -3.14 2.49 10.80
CA THR A 45 -2.81 3.86 11.17
C THR A 45 -3.02 4.82 10.00
N LEU A 46 -2.54 4.45 8.81
CA LEU A 46 -2.55 5.31 7.62
C LEU A 46 -3.95 5.55 7.05
N LEU A 47 -4.89 4.61 7.24
CA LEU A 47 -6.28 4.69 6.75
C LEU A 47 -7.31 4.86 7.89
N ASN A 48 -6.87 5.26 9.08
CA ASN A 48 -7.75 5.46 10.23
C ASN A 48 -8.52 6.79 10.13
N PHE A 49 -9.48 6.84 9.21
CA PHE A 49 -10.38 7.98 9.03
C PHE A 49 -11.82 7.52 9.24
N GLU A 50 -12.63 8.33 9.93
CA GLU A 50 -14.03 8.02 10.19
C GLU A 50 -14.79 7.80 8.87
N GLY A 51 -15.59 6.74 8.80
CA GLY A 51 -16.37 6.38 7.63
C GLY A 51 -15.58 5.78 6.47
N VAL A 52 -14.31 5.44 6.67
CA VAL A 52 -13.47 4.72 5.70
C VAL A 52 -13.33 3.27 6.15
N ALA A 53 -13.81 2.34 5.33
CA ALA A 53 -13.68 0.90 5.58
C ALA A 53 -12.63 0.28 4.66
N LEU A 54 -11.83 -0.63 5.23
CA LEU A 54 -10.77 -1.35 4.52
C LEU A 54 -11.03 -2.86 4.60
N TYR A 55 -11.04 -3.51 3.45
CA TYR A 55 -11.28 -4.94 3.30
C TYR A 55 -10.08 -5.60 2.62
N HIS A 56 -9.62 -6.74 3.15
CA HIS A 56 -8.43 -7.41 2.65
C HIS A 56 -8.75 -8.76 2.03
N ALA A 57 -8.05 -9.09 0.95
CA ALA A 57 -7.87 -10.44 0.44
C ALA A 57 -6.38 -10.73 0.34
N ARG A 58 -5.94 -11.95 0.70
CA ARG A 58 -4.51 -12.30 0.64
C ARG A 58 -4.23 -13.17 -0.58
N ILE A 59 -3.27 -12.70 -1.41
CA ILE A 59 -2.82 -13.40 -2.61
C ILE A 59 -1.69 -14.39 -2.27
N PRO A 60 -1.76 -15.64 -2.73
CA PRO A 60 -0.65 -16.59 -2.60
C PRO A 60 0.62 -16.06 -3.27
N ASN A 61 1.75 -16.13 -2.57
CA ASN A 61 3.05 -15.77 -3.12
C ASN A 61 4.16 -16.65 -2.55
N GLN A 62 5.33 -16.60 -3.16
CA GLN A 62 6.52 -17.31 -2.71
C GLN A 62 7.36 -16.42 -1.78
N MET A 63 7.96 -17.00 -0.73
CA MET A 63 8.84 -16.27 0.19
C MET A 63 10.10 -15.75 -0.49
N HIS A 64 10.63 -16.48 -1.46
CA HIS A 64 11.82 -16.08 -2.21
C HIS A 64 11.45 -15.14 -3.37
N ILE A 65 11.98 -13.92 -3.35
CA ILE A 65 11.66 -12.83 -4.26
C ILE A 65 12.54 -12.92 -5.51
N THR A 66 11.95 -13.36 -6.62
CA THR A 66 12.57 -13.41 -7.95
C THR A 66 11.58 -12.95 -9.02
N GLU A 67 12.06 -12.55 -10.21
CA GLU A 67 11.19 -12.21 -11.33
C GLU A 67 10.18 -13.33 -11.64
N LYS A 68 10.64 -14.60 -11.61
CA LYS A 68 9.79 -15.78 -11.87
C LYS A 68 8.68 -15.96 -10.82
N THR A 69 9.01 -15.77 -9.52
CA THR A 69 8.02 -15.94 -8.45
C THR A 69 7.04 -14.78 -8.41
N LEU A 70 7.49 -13.56 -8.72
CA LEU A 70 6.66 -12.37 -8.81
C LEU A 70 5.69 -12.44 -9.99
N ALA A 71 6.14 -12.86 -11.18
CA ALA A 71 5.30 -12.98 -12.38
C ALA A 71 4.12 -13.96 -12.18
N LYS A 72 4.30 -15.03 -11.39
CA LYS A 72 3.23 -16.01 -11.11
C LYS A 72 2.01 -15.40 -10.45
N MET A 73 2.15 -14.31 -9.71
CA MET A 73 1.02 -13.67 -9.02
C MET A 73 0.01 -13.08 -9.99
N GLU A 74 0.37 -12.79 -11.26
CA GLU A 74 -0.57 -12.28 -12.26
C GLU A 74 -1.76 -13.23 -12.45
N THR A 75 -1.52 -14.55 -12.46
CA THR A 75 -2.58 -15.55 -12.61
C THR A 75 -3.45 -15.71 -11.36
N GLU A 76 -2.93 -15.37 -10.19
CA GLU A 76 -3.66 -15.43 -8.92
C GLU A 76 -4.51 -14.17 -8.65
N LEU A 77 -4.19 -13.05 -9.29
CA LEU A 77 -4.85 -11.77 -9.05
C LEU A 77 -6.37 -11.81 -9.31
N PRO A 78 -6.90 -12.37 -10.43
CA PRO A 78 -8.35 -12.41 -10.64
C PRO A 78 -9.09 -13.22 -9.57
N ILE A 79 -8.50 -14.36 -9.17
CA ILE A 79 -9.07 -15.26 -8.16
C ILE A 79 -9.09 -14.55 -6.80
N THR A 80 -7.98 -13.91 -6.43
CA THR A 80 -7.88 -13.20 -5.15
C THR A 80 -8.79 -11.98 -5.13
N ALA A 81 -8.89 -11.23 -6.24
CA ALA A 81 -9.79 -10.09 -6.34
C ALA A 81 -11.26 -10.51 -6.13
N SER A 82 -11.69 -11.67 -6.64
CA SER A 82 -13.06 -12.18 -6.46
C SER A 82 -13.40 -12.55 -5.00
N LEU A 83 -12.42 -12.61 -4.09
CA LEU A 83 -12.66 -12.77 -2.65
C LEU A 83 -13.12 -11.46 -1.98
N LEU A 84 -12.96 -10.32 -2.65
CA LEU A 84 -13.54 -9.04 -2.23
C LEU A 84 -14.99 -8.98 -2.73
N PRO A 85 -16.02 -8.97 -1.86
CA PRO A 85 -17.41 -9.11 -2.30
C PRO A 85 -17.90 -7.87 -3.07
N ASP A 86 -18.49 -8.06 -4.25
CA ASP A 86 -19.06 -6.98 -5.07
C ASP A 86 -20.11 -6.16 -4.32
N SER A 87 -20.84 -6.79 -3.37
CA SER A 87 -21.86 -6.14 -2.55
C SER A 87 -21.35 -5.00 -1.67
N PHE A 88 -20.03 -4.86 -1.51
CA PHE A 88 -19.45 -3.76 -0.72
C PHE A 88 -19.31 -2.46 -1.51
N ASN A 89 -19.55 -2.47 -2.84
CA ASN A 89 -19.44 -1.29 -3.69
C ASN A 89 -18.12 -0.53 -3.46
N PHE A 90 -17.00 -1.18 -3.75
CA PHE A 90 -15.68 -0.59 -3.57
C PHE A 90 -15.49 0.67 -4.42
N ASP A 91 -14.90 1.71 -3.84
CA ASP A 91 -14.49 2.92 -4.55
C ASP A 91 -13.16 2.72 -5.27
N VAL A 92 -12.26 1.94 -4.67
CA VAL A 92 -10.93 1.64 -5.20
C VAL A 92 -10.43 0.31 -4.67
N ILE A 93 -9.65 -0.42 -5.49
CA ILE A 93 -8.93 -1.63 -5.06
C ILE A 93 -7.43 -1.42 -5.24
N GLY A 94 -6.66 -1.68 -4.18
CA GLY A 94 -5.21 -1.65 -4.17
C GLY A 94 -4.60 -3.04 -4.31
N TYR A 95 -3.45 -3.14 -4.99
CA TYR A 95 -2.58 -4.31 -5.00
C TYR A 95 -1.28 -4.00 -4.25
N GLY A 96 -1.04 -4.64 -3.11
CA GLY A 96 0.05 -4.35 -2.18
C GLY A 96 1.34 -5.10 -2.50
N CYS A 97 1.91 -4.92 -3.68
CA CYS A 97 3.22 -5.46 -4.00
C CYS A 97 3.97 -4.57 -4.99
N THR A 98 5.04 -3.91 -4.53
CA THR A 98 5.83 -3.01 -5.39
C THR A 98 6.66 -3.78 -6.41
N SER A 99 7.40 -4.80 -5.98
CA SER A 99 8.19 -5.65 -6.87
C SER A 99 7.32 -6.47 -7.83
N GLY A 100 6.18 -7.00 -7.33
CA GLY A 100 5.21 -7.70 -8.18
C GLY A 100 4.65 -6.79 -9.27
N THR A 101 4.26 -5.57 -8.93
CA THR A 101 3.81 -4.58 -9.93
C THR A 101 4.89 -4.24 -10.95
N THR A 102 6.15 -4.13 -10.52
CA THR A 102 7.27 -3.85 -11.43
C THR A 102 7.46 -4.96 -12.47
N VAL A 103 7.32 -6.22 -12.05
CA VAL A 103 7.54 -7.38 -12.94
C VAL A 103 6.32 -7.67 -13.82
N ILE A 104 5.12 -7.60 -13.26
CA ILE A 104 3.86 -7.88 -13.96
C ILE A 104 3.50 -6.70 -14.88
N GLY A 105 3.72 -5.48 -14.44
CA GLY A 105 3.28 -4.25 -15.09
C GLY A 105 1.97 -3.70 -14.51
N GLU A 106 1.89 -2.37 -14.39
CA GLU A 106 0.74 -1.67 -13.78
C GLU A 106 -0.57 -1.94 -14.52
N ASP A 107 -0.53 -1.95 -15.86
CA ASP A 107 -1.70 -2.22 -16.71
C ASP A 107 -2.19 -3.66 -16.58
N HIS A 108 -1.28 -4.62 -16.51
CA HIS A 108 -1.60 -6.03 -16.34
C HIS A 108 -2.23 -6.30 -14.97
N VAL A 109 -1.69 -5.70 -13.90
CA VAL A 109 -2.30 -5.75 -12.56
C VAL A 109 -3.71 -5.18 -12.59
N THR A 110 -3.90 -4.02 -13.20
CA THR A 110 -5.21 -3.37 -13.32
C THR A 110 -6.19 -4.24 -14.10
N LYS A 111 -5.78 -4.80 -15.24
CA LYS A 111 -6.61 -5.67 -16.06
C LYS A 111 -7.00 -6.94 -15.32
N ALA A 112 -6.05 -7.56 -14.61
CA ALA A 112 -6.30 -8.78 -13.83
C ALA A 112 -7.36 -8.55 -12.74
N ILE A 113 -7.25 -7.47 -11.96
CA ILE A 113 -8.22 -7.12 -10.91
C ILE A 113 -9.60 -6.81 -11.51
N ARG A 114 -9.64 -6.08 -12.63
CA ARG A 114 -10.88 -5.73 -13.34
C ARG A 114 -11.61 -6.93 -13.95
N THR A 115 -10.98 -8.09 -14.04
CA THR A 115 -11.67 -9.34 -14.42
C THR A 115 -12.74 -9.70 -13.38
N ALA A 116 -12.48 -9.49 -12.09
CA ALA A 116 -13.43 -9.74 -11.01
C ALA A 116 -14.29 -8.49 -10.70
N HIS A 117 -13.74 -7.29 -10.83
CA HIS A 117 -14.43 -6.01 -10.54
C HIS A 117 -14.40 -5.08 -11.76
N PRO A 118 -15.28 -5.28 -12.76
CA PRO A 118 -15.28 -4.47 -13.97
C PRO A 118 -15.45 -2.97 -13.69
N GLY A 119 -14.58 -2.15 -14.29
CA GLY A 119 -14.65 -0.68 -14.17
C GLY A 119 -14.05 -0.09 -12.89
N ILE A 120 -13.67 -0.90 -11.91
CA ILE A 120 -13.11 -0.41 -10.64
C ILE A 120 -11.83 0.42 -10.86
N ILE A 121 -11.63 1.42 -10.01
CA ILE A 121 -10.36 2.14 -9.93
C ILE A 121 -9.34 1.22 -9.25
N VAL A 122 -8.17 1.04 -9.87
CA VAL A 122 -7.11 0.20 -9.33
C VAL A 122 -5.86 1.03 -9.11
N THR A 123 -5.17 0.79 -8.01
CA THR A 123 -3.84 1.34 -7.74
C THR A 123 -2.92 0.31 -7.11
N ASN A 124 -1.65 0.64 -7.07
CA ASN A 124 -0.57 -0.19 -6.53
C ASN A 124 0.56 0.73 -6.04
N PRO A 125 1.58 0.22 -5.29
CA PRO A 125 2.62 1.08 -4.73
C PRO A 125 3.44 1.82 -5.78
N LEU A 126 3.60 1.27 -6.99
CA LEU A 126 4.39 1.91 -8.05
C LEU A 126 3.64 3.10 -8.67
N THR A 127 2.37 2.92 -9.04
CA THR A 127 1.48 4.00 -9.48
C THR A 127 1.35 5.08 -8.39
N ALA A 128 1.15 4.66 -7.14
CA ALA A 128 0.97 5.56 -6.01
C ALA A 128 2.22 6.41 -5.71
N CYS A 129 3.42 5.80 -5.74
CA CYS A 129 4.64 6.57 -5.48
C CYS A 129 4.91 7.62 -6.57
N LYS A 130 4.62 7.32 -7.85
CA LYS A 130 4.73 8.29 -8.94
C LYS A 130 3.76 9.46 -8.75
N ALA A 131 2.52 9.19 -8.35
CA ALA A 131 1.53 10.22 -8.00
C ALA A 131 2.02 11.05 -6.79
N ALA A 132 2.53 10.39 -5.75
CA ALA A 132 3.07 11.04 -4.55
C ALA A 132 4.25 11.97 -4.87
N PHE A 133 5.19 11.56 -5.73
CA PHE A 133 6.30 12.42 -6.14
C PHE A 133 5.83 13.67 -6.88
N ARG A 134 4.84 13.53 -7.77
CA ARG A 134 4.25 14.68 -8.46
C ARG A 134 3.58 15.64 -7.48
N ALA A 135 2.78 15.13 -6.54
CA ALA A 135 2.12 15.92 -5.51
C ALA A 135 3.12 16.64 -4.57
N LEU A 136 4.20 15.97 -4.20
CA LEU A 136 5.28 16.50 -3.37
C LEU A 136 6.29 17.36 -4.14
N ARG A 137 6.17 17.45 -5.48
CA ARG A 137 7.10 18.13 -6.39
C ARG A 137 8.53 17.58 -6.30
N VAL A 138 8.68 16.29 -6.03
CA VAL A 138 9.95 15.55 -6.01
C VAL A 138 10.27 15.09 -7.43
N LYS A 139 11.48 15.35 -7.90
CA LYS A 139 12.00 14.92 -9.21
C LYS A 139 13.22 14.02 -9.07
N ARG A 140 14.10 14.29 -8.10
CA ARG A 140 15.37 13.60 -7.87
C ARG A 140 15.27 12.75 -6.61
N ILE A 141 15.16 11.44 -6.79
CA ILE A 141 14.80 10.49 -5.74
C ILE A 141 16.03 9.76 -5.23
N ALA A 142 16.29 9.85 -3.92
CA ALA A 142 17.14 8.87 -3.24
C ALA A 142 16.29 7.61 -3.00
N PHE A 143 16.68 6.47 -3.57
CA PHE A 143 15.89 5.26 -3.65
C PHE A 143 16.45 4.14 -2.78
N LEU A 144 15.65 3.65 -1.83
CA LEU A 144 15.99 2.53 -0.93
C LEU A 144 15.07 1.34 -1.20
N THR A 145 15.65 0.16 -1.39
CA THR A 145 14.93 -1.12 -1.52
C THR A 145 15.52 -2.18 -0.59
N PRO A 146 14.81 -3.27 -0.30
CA PRO A 146 15.43 -4.45 0.32
C PRO A 146 16.07 -5.39 -0.71
N TYR A 147 15.69 -5.35 -1.97
CA TYR A 147 15.84 -6.40 -2.97
C TYR A 147 17.26 -6.54 -3.54
N GLU A 148 17.51 -7.70 -4.15
CA GLU A 148 18.67 -7.97 -5.00
C GLU A 148 18.77 -6.99 -6.18
N PRO A 149 20.00 -6.81 -6.77
CA PRO A 149 20.24 -5.82 -7.82
C PRO A 149 19.34 -5.91 -9.04
N SER A 150 18.89 -7.12 -9.46
CA SER A 150 18.03 -7.31 -10.63
C SER A 150 16.69 -6.60 -10.47
N ILE A 151 15.99 -6.88 -9.36
CA ILE A 151 14.69 -6.26 -9.05
C ILE A 151 14.86 -4.77 -8.77
N THR A 152 15.88 -4.39 -8.00
CA THR A 152 16.18 -2.98 -7.69
C THR A 152 16.40 -2.14 -8.95
N LYS A 153 17.16 -2.67 -9.93
CA LYS A 153 17.39 -2.00 -11.23
C LYS A 153 16.12 -1.87 -12.06
N ALA A 154 15.29 -2.91 -12.11
CA ALA A 154 14.01 -2.87 -12.84
C ALA A 154 13.10 -1.76 -12.30
N MET A 155 12.97 -1.66 -10.96
CA MET A 155 12.17 -0.61 -10.31
C MET A 155 12.75 0.78 -10.56
N ARG A 156 14.07 0.94 -10.44
CA ARG A 156 14.76 2.21 -10.74
C ARG A 156 14.52 2.65 -12.18
N ASN A 157 14.65 1.73 -13.13
CA ASN A 157 14.43 2.02 -14.55
C ASN A 157 12.99 2.46 -14.82
N ASN A 158 11.99 1.81 -14.21
CA ASN A 158 10.60 2.24 -14.31
C ASN A 158 10.38 3.69 -13.84
N LEU A 159 11.03 4.11 -12.75
CA LEU A 159 10.96 5.50 -12.29
C LEU A 159 11.63 6.47 -13.28
N ILE A 160 12.77 6.07 -13.88
CA ILE A 160 13.48 6.89 -14.87
C ILE A 160 12.67 7.03 -16.17
N GLU A 161 12.04 5.97 -16.64
CA GLU A 161 11.16 5.96 -17.82
C GLU A 161 9.96 6.89 -17.63
N GLU A 162 9.49 7.06 -16.40
CA GLU A 162 8.43 8.01 -16.02
C GLU A 162 8.90 9.46 -15.85
N GLY A 163 10.19 9.73 -16.11
CA GLY A 163 10.77 11.06 -16.11
C GLY A 163 11.31 11.53 -14.75
N PHE A 164 11.45 10.63 -13.77
CA PHE A 164 12.14 10.92 -12.53
C PHE A 164 13.66 10.68 -12.66
N GLU A 165 14.43 11.44 -11.92
CA GLU A 165 15.86 11.19 -11.76
C GLU A 165 16.09 10.36 -10.50
N VAL A 166 16.98 9.36 -10.57
CA VAL A 166 17.34 8.52 -9.42
C VAL A 166 18.87 8.54 -9.25
N PRO A 167 19.43 9.64 -8.73
CA PRO A 167 20.87 9.82 -8.61
C PRO A 167 21.52 8.85 -7.62
N LEU A 168 20.76 8.34 -6.64
CA LEU A 168 21.24 7.36 -5.68
C LEU A 168 20.23 6.23 -5.50
N THR A 169 20.75 5.01 -5.57
CA THR A 169 20.00 3.78 -5.24
C THR A 169 20.79 3.00 -4.19
N ALA A 170 20.09 2.59 -3.13
CA ALA A 170 20.62 1.74 -2.07
C ALA A 170 19.70 0.53 -1.85
N SER A 171 20.27 -0.57 -1.37
CA SER A 171 19.52 -1.79 -1.07
C SER A 171 20.12 -2.52 0.12
N PHE A 172 19.27 -3.30 0.82
CA PHE A 172 19.70 -4.23 1.85
C PHE A 172 20.18 -5.57 1.29
N TYR A 173 19.96 -5.85 -0.01
CA TYR A 173 20.34 -7.09 -0.72
C TYR A 173 19.70 -8.35 -0.09
N GLU A 174 18.42 -8.27 0.25
CA GLU A 174 17.68 -9.37 0.86
C GLU A 174 16.60 -9.90 -0.12
N SER A 175 16.55 -11.21 -0.28
CA SER A 175 15.62 -11.91 -1.16
C SER A 175 14.58 -12.75 -0.42
N ASP A 176 14.74 -12.92 0.90
CA ASP A 176 13.76 -13.60 1.75
C ASP A 176 12.77 -12.59 2.33
N ASP A 177 11.52 -12.65 1.87
CA ASP A 177 10.46 -11.74 2.30
C ASP A 177 10.16 -11.82 3.80
N PHE A 178 10.39 -12.99 4.42
CA PHE A 178 10.27 -13.15 5.86
C PHE A 178 11.33 -12.35 6.64
N VAL A 179 12.55 -12.26 6.11
CA VAL A 179 13.63 -11.47 6.69
C VAL A 179 13.37 -9.98 6.44
N VAL A 180 12.92 -9.61 5.24
CA VAL A 180 12.58 -8.22 4.88
C VAL A 180 11.60 -7.62 5.90
N GLY A 181 10.52 -8.31 6.25
CA GLY A 181 9.55 -7.86 7.25
C GLY A 181 10.12 -7.68 8.66
N ARG A 182 11.34 -8.17 8.92
CA ARG A 182 12.05 -8.06 10.20
C ARG A 182 13.14 -7.01 10.24
N ILE A 183 13.46 -6.37 9.11
CA ILE A 183 14.35 -5.20 9.10
C ILE A 183 13.77 -4.15 10.04
N THR A 184 14.57 -3.70 11.01
CA THR A 184 14.06 -2.81 12.05
C THR A 184 13.76 -1.42 11.50
N PRO A 185 12.73 -0.72 12.02
CA PRO A 185 12.48 0.67 11.65
C PRO A 185 13.71 1.57 11.85
N ASN A 186 14.51 1.33 12.89
CA ASN A 186 15.73 2.10 13.12
C ASN A 186 16.77 1.87 12.00
N SER A 187 16.96 0.63 11.52
CA SER A 187 17.85 0.36 10.39
C SER A 187 17.38 1.05 9.11
N ILE A 188 16.06 1.10 8.88
CA ILE A 188 15.47 1.82 7.75
C ILE A 188 15.70 3.32 7.91
N LEU A 189 15.43 3.90 9.09
CA LEU A 189 15.61 5.32 9.37
C LEU A 189 17.06 5.78 9.16
N GLU A 190 18.04 5.03 9.69
CA GLU A 190 19.45 5.37 9.52
C GLU A 190 19.89 5.27 8.04
N SER A 191 19.36 4.29 7.30
CA SER A 191 19.61 4.19 5.86
C SER A 191 18.99 5.37 5.10
N VAL A 192 17.76 5.76 5.42
CA VAL A 192 17.07 6.92 4.84
C VAL A 192 17.84 8.22 5.12
N LYS A 193 18.28 8.43 6.36
CA LYS A 193 19.12 9.58 6.71
C LYS A 193 20.40 9.60 5.88
N LYS A 194 21.11 8.45 5.81
CA LYS A 194 22.38 8.32 5.07
C LYS A 194 22.25 8.68 3.60
N ILE A 195 21.19 8.25 2.92
CA ILE A 195 21.00 8.51 1.49
C ILE A 195 20.34 9.85 1.21
N GLY A 196 19.48 10.34 2.11
CA GLY A 196 18.67 11.53 1.92
C GLY A 196 19.39 12.86 2.14
N VAL A 197 20.54 12.88 2.84
CA VAL A 197 21.34 14.11 3.08
C VAL A 197 21.97 14.69 1.80
N ARG A 198 22.02 13.93 0.71
CA ARG A 198 22.65 14.39 -0.54
C ARG A 198 21.90 15.56 -1.17
N ASP A 199 22.62 16.56 -1.65
CA ASP A 199 22.06 17.76 -2.28
C ASP A 199 21.49 17.51 -3.69
N ASP A 200 21.92 16.41 -4.33
CA ASP A 200 21.41 15.99 -5.65
C ASP A 200 20.08 15.20 -5.58
N CYS A 201 19.50 15.02 -4.39
CA CYS A 201 18.19 14.42 -4.16
C CYS A 201 17.25 15.43 -3.49
N ASP A 202 16.00 15.47 -3.91
CA ASP A 202 14.96 16.35 -3.35
C ASP A 202 13.86 15.58 -2.58
N GLY A 203 13.94 14.25 -2.56
CA GLY A 203 13.10 13.38 -1.74
C GLY A 203 13.65 11.97 -1.61
N VAL A 204 13.09 11.19 -0.69
CA VAL A 204 13.47 9.79 -0.44
C VAL A 204 12.29 8.87 -0.62
N PHE A 205 12.51 7.74 -1.29
CA PHE A 205 11.53 6.65 -1.43
C PHE A 205 12.05 5.35 -0.83
N VAL A 206 11.27 4.78 0.11
CA VAL A 206 11.49 3.46 0.70
C VAL A 206 10.55 2.46 0.06
N SER A 207 11.08 1.59 -0.76
CA SER A 207 10.31 0.68 -1.61
C SER A 207 10.26 -0.72 -1.03
N CYS A 208 9.13 -1.18 -0.69
CA CYS A 208 8.61 -2.50 -0.34
C CYS A 208 7.47 -2.37 0.67
N THR A 209 6.37 -3.09 0.45
CA THR A 209 5.23 -3.09 1.38
C THR A 209 5.51 -3.81 2.69
N ASN A 210 6.46 -4.73 2.68
CA ASN A 210 6.85 -5.50 3.87
C ASN A 210 7.92 -4.80 4.73
N LEU A 211 8.50 -3.66 4.30
CA LEU A 211 9.36 -2.82 5.14
C LEU A 211 8.52 -1.96 6.09
N ARG A 212 8.86 -1.97 7.38
CA ARG A 212 8.20 -1.20 8.44
C ARG A 212 8.61 0.27 8.39
N ALA A 213 8.08 1.01 7.43
CA ALA A 213 8.53 2.36 7.10
C ALA A 213 7.57 3.49 7.52
N ALA A 214 6.29 3.21 7.78
CA ALA A 214 5.33 4.28 8.11
C ALA A 214 5.76 5.10 9.34
N SER A 215 6.24 4.45 10.38
CA SER A 215 6.66 5.12 11.63
C SER A 215 7.93 5.97 11.51
N ILE A 216 8.71 5.79 10.44
CA ILE A 216 9.96 6.55 10.25
C ILE A 216 9.79 7.75 9.32
N ILE A 217 8.65 7.92 8.66
CA ILE A 217 8.43 9.00 7.67
C ILE A 217 8.65 10.37 8.33
N GLU A 218 7.88 10.67 9.37
CA GLU A 218 7.93 11.97 10.04
C GLU A 218 9.30 12.28 10.66
N PRO A 219 9.93 11.37 11.45
CA PRO A 219 11.28 11.56 11.94
C PRO A 219 12.32 11.79 10.83
N ALA A 220 12.19 11.08 9.71
CA ALA A 220 13.09 11.24 8.58
C ALA A 220 12.90 12.60 7.88
N GLU A 221 11.67 13.01 7.62
CA GLU A 221 11.35 14.33 7.05
C GLU A 221 11.84 15.48 7.93
N LYS A 222 11.68 15.35 9.26
CA LYS A 222 12.18 16.34 10.22
C LYS A 222 13.70 16.45 10.20
N TYR A 223 14.40 15.31 10.10
CA TYR A 223 15.86 15.29 10.04
C TYR A 223 16.40 15.85 8.72
N LEU A 224 15.81 15.44 7.59
CA LEU A 224 16.29 15.77 6.25
C LEU A 224 15.83 17.14 5.73
N GLY A 225 14.73 17.67 6.26
CA GLY A 225 14.07 18.84 5.68
C GLY A 225 13.39 18.57 4.32
N LYS A 226 13.39 17.32 3.85
CA LYS A 226 12.89 16.87 2.54
C LYS A 226 11.73 15.90 2.69
N PRO A 227 10.84 15.77 1.67
CA PRO A 227 9.82 14.73 1.64
C PRO A 227 10.41 13.32 1.70
N VAL A 228 9.77 12.47 2.49
CA VAL A 228 10.05 11.03 2.55
C VAL A 228 8.75 10.28 2.38
N THR A 229 8.74 9.26 1.55
CA THR A 229 7.57 8.36 1.42
C THR A 229 8.00 6.90 1.30
N SER A 230 7.06 5.99 1.53
CA SER A 230 7.28 4.56 1.33
C SER A 230 6.19 3.95 0.44
N SER A 231 6.36 2.68 0.07
CA SER A 231 5.35 1.93 -0.68
C SER A 231 3.98 1.98 0.00
N ASN A 232 3.91 1.66 1.30
CA ASN A 232 2.64 1.67 2.04
C ASN A 232 2.12 3.09 2.25
N HIS A 233 2.99 4.03 2.56
CA HIS A 233 2.61 5.42 2.81
C HIS A 233 2.01 6.07 1.56
N SER A 234 2.66 5.93 0.40
CA SER A 234 2.14 6.44 -0.87
C SER A 234 0.87 5.72 -1.32
N LEU A 235 0.81 4.38 -1.13
CA LEU A 235 -0.35 3.59 -1.50
C LEU A 235 -1.58 3.96 -0.66
N ALA A 236 -1.44 4.09 0.65
CA ALA A 236 -2.52 4.50 1.53
C ALA A 236 -3.06 5.90 1.18
N TRP A 237 -2.17 6.87 0.98
CA TRP A 237 -2.53 8.22 0.54
C TRP A 237 -3.28 8.18 -0.81
N HIS A 238 -2.77 7.43 -1.77
CA HIS A 238 -3.38 7.37 -3.11
C HIS A 238 -4.75 6.71 -3.10
N LEU A 239 -4.91 5.62 -2.32
CA LEU A 239 -6.21 4.98 -2.10
C LEU A 239 -7.24 5.95 -1.54
N LEU A 240 -6.89 6.72 -0.50
CA LEU A 240 -7.77 7.75 0.07
C LEU A 240 -8.17 8.79 -0.96
N ARG A 241 -7.20 9.34 -1.69
CA ARG A 241 -7.46 10.38 -2.69
C ARG A 241 -8.34 9.89 -3.85
N LEU A 242 -8.09 8.66 -4.34
CA LEU A 242 -8.91 8.02 -5.38
C LEU A 242 -10.34 7.71 -4.90
N ALA A 243 -10.51 7.41 -3.61
CA ALA A 243 -11.82 7.22 -2.98
C ALA A 243 -12.50 8.54 -2.57
N GLY A 244 -11.95 9.70 -2.94
CA GLY A 244 -12.51 11.02 -2.64
C GLY A 244 -12.31 11.52 -1.20
N ILE A 245 -11.48 10.84 -0.40
CA ILE A 245 -11.15 11.24 0.96
C ILE A 245 -10.00 12.26 0.92
N LEU A 246 -10.30 13.50 1.20
CA LEU A 246 -9.36 14.63 1.14
C LEU A 246 -8.89 15.11 2.52
N ASP A 247 -9.21 14.37 3.56
CA ASP A 247 -8.83 14.69 4.94
C ASP A 247 -7.31 14.83 5.05
N ASN A 248 -6.86 15.86 5.75
CA ASN A 248 -5.47 16.11 6.06
C ASN A 248 -5.10 15.39 7.37
N SER A 249 -3.83 15.05 7.52
CA SER A 249 -3.31 14.52 8.77
C SER A 249 -1.91 15.07 9.05
N GLU A 250 -1.78 15.81 10.15
CA GLU A 250 -0.50 16.40 10.56
C GLU A 250 0.52 15.36 11.01
N ASN A 251 0.04 14.17 11.44
CA ASN A 251 0.88 13.12 12.02
C ASN A 251 1.27 12.00 11.02
N LEU A 252 0.96 12.18 9.74
CA LEU A 252 1.25 11.18 8.69
C LEU A 252 2.24 11.69 7.63
N GLY A 253 3.06 12.71 7.97
CA GLY A 253 4.04 13.28 7.05
C GLY A 253 3.45 14.22 6.00
N ARG A 254 4.32 14.82 5.19
CA ARG A 254 3.97 15.90 4.24
C ARG A 254 3.00 15.43 3.15
N LEU A 255 3.06 14.15 2.75
CA LEU A 255 2.25 13.61 1.66
C LEU A 255 0.74 13.67 1.98
N PHE A 256 0.34 13.36 3.22
CA PHE A 256 -1.07 13.32 3.61
C PHE A 256 -1.76 14.70 3.63
N ASN A 257 -0.98 15.78 3.48
CA ASN A 257 -1.49 17.15 3.29
C ASN A 257 -1.52 17.56 1.81
N GLN A 258 -1.26 16.65 0.87
CA GLN A 258 -1.33 16.89 -0.57
C GLN A 258 -2.61 16.29 -1.16
N VAL A 259 -3.07 16.89 -2.26
CA VAL A 259 -4.10 16.34 -3.15
C VAL A 259 -3.44 15.80 -4.43
N ILE A 260 -4.17 14.94 -5.19
CA ILE A 260 -3.71 14.47 -6.51
C ILE A 260 -3.77 15.63 -7.50
#